data_4f8b378323f0c4aced6336556ba4cd5e
#
_entry.id   4f8b378323f0c4aced6336556ba4cd5e
#
_cell.length_a   1.000
_cell.length_b   1.000
_cell.length_c   1.000
_cell.angle_alpha   90.00
_cell.angle_beta   90.00
_cell.angle_gamma   90.00
#
_symmetry.space_group_name_H-M   'P 1'
#
loop_
_entity.id
_entity.type
_entity.pdbx_description
1 polymer ?
#
loop_
_entity_poly.entity_id
_entity_poly.type
_entity_poly.pdbx_seq_one_letter_code
_entity_poly.pdbx_strand_id
1 'polypeptide(L)'
;MSARKSALRALLAALVLVAALVFAACGETQDDESSSSSSSSSESSGEADPNAEIPKGLKTVSIPKQLGNPYEEFEHSGIDEALEELGGSNRISGPTEASASSQISIINAAVQQKPDAIIIAGNDPGAVAPALKQAAQRDVVVVGMDSDVAPDARSVFVNQVTTQLVGENQVESIGKQIDYKGEIAILSATANATNQNAWIKVMEETLKKPKYKDMKLVKTAYGDDDDQKSFQETQGLIQAYPNLKGIISPTTVGVAAAARYLSTSPQKGKIKLTGLGFPNQMRKFVKNGTVDEFQLWVPKDVGYLAGQAAAALVAGRITGKEGEKFTAGRLGEYTIGANGEIVLGPLTTFNAENIDDVDF
;
A
#
# COMPACT_ATOMS: atom_id res chain seq x y z
N MET A 1 31.81 42.21 -38.09
CA MET A 1 33.29 42.17 -37.96
C MET A 1 33.56 40.89 -37.20
N SER A 2 33.91 39.94 -37.93
CA SER A 2 35.25 39.32 -38.13
C SER A 2 35.63 38.47 -36.92
N ALA A 3 35.50 37.18 -36.99
CA ALA A 3 36.35 36.17 -37.66
C ALA A 3 37.51 35.72 -36.76
N ARG A 4 37.63 34.47 -36.51
CA ARG A 4 38.56 33.47 -37.04
C ARG A 4 38.55 32.25 -36.07
N LYS A 5 38.07 31.06 -36.49
CA LYS A 5 38.72 30.03 -37.37
C LYS A 5 40.12 29.71 -36.84
N SER A 6 40.40 28.51 -36.45
CA SER A 6 40.70 27.25 -37.13
C SER A 6 41.70 26.53 -36.25
N ALA A 7 41.50 25.26 -36.06
CA ALA A 7 42.04 24.11 -36.70
C ALA A 7 43.38 23.65 -36.11
N LEU A 8 43.59 22.42 -35.82
CA LEU A 8 44.23 21.36 -36.64
C LEU A 8 44.44 20.16 -35.72
N ARG A 9 43.83 19.04 -35.93
CA ARG A 9 44.28 17.86 -36.69
C ARG A 9 45.71 17.36 -36.37
N ALA A 10 45.69 16.17 -35.79
CA ALA A 10 46.20 14.93 -36.35
C ALA A 10 47.61 14.48 -35.89
N LEU A 11 47.74 13.27 -35.65
CA LEU A 11 48.59 12.18 -36.16
C LEU A 11 48.98 11.19 -35.05
N LEU A 12 48.60 10.01 -35.29
CA LEU A 12 49.15 8.71 -35.76
C LEU A 12 49.83 7.95 -34.60
N ALA A 13 49.34 6.80 -34.26
CA ALA A 13 49.47 5.44 -34.79
C ALA A 13 50.93 4.91 -34.77
N ALA A 14 51.12 3.81 -34.06
CA ALA A 14 51.96 2.66 -34.36
C ALA A 14 51.91 1.72 -33.13
N LEU A 15 51.30 0.54 -33.21
CA LEU A 15 51.80 -0.72 -33.75
C LEU A 15 53.01 -1.26 -32.97
N VAL A 16 52.85 -2.41 -32.29
CA VAL A 16 53.57 -3.64 -32.62
C VAL A 16 53.18 -4.74 -31.63
N LEU A 17 52.74 -5.81 -32.23
CA LEU A 17 52.56 -7.22 -31.87
C LEU A 17 53.86 -7.88 -31.33
N VAL A 18 53.72 -9.01 -30.64
CA VAL A 18 54.50 -10.25 -30.58
C VAL A 18 54.41 -10.85 -29.17
N ALA A 19 54.09 -12.02 -28.87
CA ALA A 19 53.88 -13.34 -29.38
C ALA A 19 53.80 -14.29 -28.17
N ALA A 20 53.05 -15.33 -28.35
CA ALA A 20 52.83 -16.42 -27.37
C ALA A 20 54.11 -17.27 -27.19
N LEU A 21 54.23 -17.87 -26.02
CA LEU A 21 54.92 -19.16 -25.87
C LEU A 21 54.34 -19.97 -24.71
N VAL A 22 53.91 -21.15 -25.05
CA VAL A 22 53.42 -22.26 -24.24
C VAL A 22 54.61 -22.93 -23.55
N PHE A 23 54.44 -23.31 -22.29
CA PHE A 23 55.10 -24.51 -21.77
C PHE A 23 54.21 -25.19 -20.73
N ALA A 24 53.83 -26.40 -21.08
CA ALA A 24 53.29 -27.42 -20.20
C ALA A 24 54.42 -28.14 -19.47
N ALA A 25 54.23 -28.40 -18.17
CA ALA A 25 54.97 -29.48 -17.50
C ALA A 25 54.09 -30.00 -16.34
N CYS A 26 53.78 -31.28 -16.45
CA CYS A 26 53.22 -32.12 -15.37
C CYS A 26 54.25 -32.34 -14.26
N GLY A 27 53.75 -32.46 -13.03
CA GLY A 27 54.50 -32.95 -11.88
C GLY A 27 53.55 -33.25 -10.73
N GLU A 28 53.30 -34.53 -10.51
CA GLU A 28 52.50 -35.17 -9.46
C GLU A 28 53.31 -35.17 -8.15
N THR A 29 52.72 -34.89 -6.99
CA THR A 29 52.56 -35.76 -5.83
C THR A 29 52.42 -34.99 -4.50
N GLN A 30 51.42 -35.47 -3.72
CA GLN A 30 51.31 -35.68 -2.29
C GLN A 30 50.79 -34.53 -1.37
N ASP A 31 49.66 -34.86 -0.83
CA ASP A 31 48.98 -34.64 0.43
C ASP A 31 49.64 -33.72 1.45
N ASP A 32 48.87 -32.67 1.85
CA ASP A 32 48.74 -32.27 3.24
C ASP A 32 47.40 -31.54 3.45
N GLU A 33 46.58 -32.06 4.38
CA GLU A 33 45.34 -31.49 4.85
C GLU A 33 45.57 -30.12 5.49
N SER A 34 44.95 -29.09 4.95
CA SER A 34 44.59 -27.90 5.71
C SER A 34 43.23 -27.41 5.30
N SER A 35 42.28 -27.52 6.21
CA SER A 35 40.94 -27.02 6.14
C SER A 35 40.91 -25.52 5.83
N SER A 36 40.70 -25.16 4.59
CA SER A 36 40.29 -23.83 4.20
C SER A 36 38.78 -23.79 4.09
N SER A 37 38.13 -23.10 5.03
CA SER A 37 36.74 -22.70 4.94
C SER A 37 36.57 -21.87 3.67
N SER A 38 36.07 -22.48 2.61
CA SER A 38 35.57 -21.78 1.46
C SER A 38 34.29 -21.11 1.86
N SER A 39 34.35 -19.81 2.08
CA SER A 39 33.14 -18.93 1.99
C SER A 39 32.64 -19.03 0.56
N SER A 40 31.69 -19.92 0.33
CA SER A 40 30.88 -19.90 -0.87
C SER A 40 30.05 -18.63 -0.84
N SER A 41 30.48 -17.63 -1.60
CA SER A 41 29.54 -16.60 -2.06
C SER A 41 28.53 -17.34 -2.94
N SER A 42 27.39 -17.73 -2.36
CA SER A 42 26.24 -18.18 -3.13
C SER A 42 25.75 -17.00 -3.95
N GLU A 43 26.04 -17.01 -5.25
CA GLU A 43 25.22 -16.30 -6.21
C GLU A 43 23.79 -16.81 -6.00
N SER A 44 22.91 -15.95 -5.46
CA SER A 44 21.50 -16.22 -5.30
C SER A 44 20.91 -16.53 -6.67
N SER A 45 20.74 -17.81 -6.96
CA SER A 45 19.83 -18.26 -8.01
C SER A 45 18.45 -17.70 -7.63
N GLY A 46 17.78 -16.92 -8.50
CA GLY A 46 16.52 -16.24 -8.22
C GLY A 46 15.31 -17.17 -8.05
N GLU A 47 15.48 -18.30 -7.38
CA GLU A 47 14.42 -19.23 -6.96
C GLU A 47 14.17 -19.10 -5.47
N ALA A 48 12.88 -19.16 -5.09
CA ALA A 48 12.46 -19.15 -3.71
C ALA A 48 12.86 -20.45 -3.00
N ASP A 49 13.36 -20.36 -1.76
CA ASP A 49 13.50 -21.49 -0.85
C ASP A 49 12.46 -21.38 0.28
N PRO A 50 11.30 -22.06 0.19
CA PRO A 50 10.24 -21.98 1.20
C PRO A 50 10.68 -22.39 2.62
N ASN A 51 11.83 -23.08 2.75
CA ASN A 51 12.36 -23.53 4.03
C ASN A 51 13.52 -22.65 4.55
N ALA A 52 13.90 -21.59 3.84
CA ALA A 52 14.95 -20.69 4.29
C ALA A 52 14.62 -20.14 5.70
N GLU A 53 15.61 -20.06 6.58
CA GLU A 53 15.41 -19.52 7.92
C GLU A 53 15.23 -17.99 7.85
N ILE A 54 14.22 -17.47 8.55
CA ILE A 54 14.05 -16.03 8.71
C ILE A 54 15.18 -15.51 9.61
N PRO A 55 15.99 -14.54 9.16
CA PRO A 55 17.07 -13.98 9.97
C PRO A 55 16.54 -13.35 11.25
N LYS A 56 17.20 -13.59 12.38
CA LYS A 56 16.88 -12.89 13.62
C LYS A 56 17.37 -11.45 13.58
N GLY A 57 16.66 -10.57 14.28
CA GLY A 57 17.03 -9.17 14.38
C GLY A 57 16.72 -8.35 13.13
N LEU A 58 15.78 -8.79 12.31
CA LEU A 58 15.27 -8.04 11.17
C LEU A 58 14.89 -6.61 11.58
N LYS A 59 15.28 -5.64 10.77
CA LYS A 59 14.96 -4.23 10.99
C LYS A 59 14.17 -3.71 9.81
N THR A 60 12.93 -3.33 10.05
CA THR A 60 12.09 -2.72 9.04
C THR A 60 11.83 -1.24 9.33
N VAL A 61 11.52 -0.49 8.30
CA VAL A 61 10.96 0.85 8.40
C VAL A 61 9.61 0.84 7.73
N SER A 62 8.57 1.17 8.47
CA SER A 62 7.24 1.30 7.91
C SER A 62 6.86 2.77 7.72
N ILE A 63 6.27 3.07 6.55
CA ILE A 63 5.99 4.44 6.10
C ILE A 63 4.50 4.56 5.78
N PRO A 64 3.68 5.13 6.73
CA PRO A 64 2.27 5.41 6.48
C PRO A 64 2.08 6.56 5.48
N LYS A 65 0.85 6.74 4.99
CA LYS A 65 0.48 7.94 4.23
C LYS A 65 0.59 9.21 5.08
N GLN A 66 0.21 9.10 6.35
CA GLN A 66 0.37 10.17 7.35
C GLN A 66 0.37 9.61 8.77
N LEU A 67 1.04 10.31 9.69
CA LEU A 67 1.00 10.03 11.12
C LEU A 67 -0.25 10.63 11.75
N GLY A 68 -0.69 10.07 12.90
CA GLY A 68 -1.86 10.57 13.65
C GLY A 68 -3.21 10.14 13.07
N ASN A 69 -3.22 9.29 12.05
CA ASN A 69 -4.44 8.65 11.55
C ASN A 69 -4.65 7.32 12.31
N PRO A 70 -5.75 7.16 13.09
CA PRO A 70 -5.99 5.95 13.89
C PRO A 70 -6.01 4.66 13.06
N TYR A 71 -6.46 4.70 11.82
CA TYR A 71 -6.41 3.56 10.92
C TYR A 71 -4.95 3.13 10.64
N GLU A 72 -4.11 4.08 10.23
CA GLU A 72 -2.70 3.84 9.93
C GLU A 72 -1.93 3.36 11.19
N GLU A 73 -2.19 3.97 12.35
CA GLU A 73 -1.57 3.56 13.61
C GLU A 73 -1.93 2.12 13.97
N PHE A 74 -3.19 1.73 13.82
CA PHE A 74 -3.63 0.37 14.10
C PHE A 74 -3.10 -0.63 13.07
N GLU A 75 -3.02 -0.26 11.79
CA GLU A 75 -2.42 -1.06 10.73
C GLU A 75 -0.93 -1.33 11.02
N HIS A 76 -0.17 -0.29 11.34
CA HIS A 76 1.26 -0.41 11.62
C HIS A 76 1.56 -1.20 12.90
N SER A 77 0.64 -1.22 13.89
CA SER A 77 0.78 -2.09 15.06
C SER A 77 0.80 -3.59 14.71
N GLY A 78 0.22 -3.96 13.58
CA GLY A 78 0.30 -5.31 13.04
C GLY A 78 1.69 -5.66 12.51
N ILE A 79 2.39 -4.69 11.91
CA ILE A 79 3.79 -4.87 11.50
C ILE A 79 4.66 -5.10 12.72
N ASP A 80 4.46 -4.29 13.77
CA ASP A 80 5.20 -4.43 15.03
C ASP A 80 5.00 -5.83 15.61
N GLU A 81 3.73 -6.33 15.70
CA GLU A 81 3.41 -7.68 16.17
C GLU A 81 4.15 -8.75 15.35
N ALA A 82 4.08 -8.67 14.01
CA ALA A 82 4.72 -9.65 13.14
C ALA A 82 6.24 -9.69 13.32
N LEU A 83 6.87 -8.51 13.40
CA LEU A 83 8.33 -8.43 13.54
C LEU A 83 8.79 -8.87 14.93
N GLU A 84 8.05 -8.54 16.01
CA GLU A 84 8.36 -8.99 17.36
C GLU A 84 8.29 -10.52 17.48
N GLU A 85 7.26 -11.18 16.91
CA GLU A 85 7.15 -12.64 16.84
C GLU A 85 8.34 -13.30 16.14
N LEU A 86 8.89 -12.64 15.13
CA LEU A 86 10.04 -13.11 14.34
C LEU A 86 11.39 -12.71 14.95
N GLY A 87 11.38 -12.04 16.11
CA GLY A 87 12.59 -11.56 16.79
C GLY A 87 13.27 -10.39 16.08
N GLY A 88 12.51 -9.63 15.30
CA GLY A 88 12.91 -8.41 14.61
C GLY A 88 12.38 -7.14 15.30
N SER A 89 12.40 -6.04 14.58
CA SER A 89 11.86 -4.75 15.02
C SER A 89 11.41 -3.90 13.83
N ASN A 90 10.37 -3.09 14.04
CA ASN A 90 9.93 -2.11 13.09
C ASN A 90 10.10 -0.69 13.65
N ARG A 91 10.32 0.26 12.77
CA ARG A 91 10.31 1.68 13.10
C ARG A 91 9.34 2.42 12.16
N ILE A 92 8.32 3.02 12.75
CA ILE A 92 7.38 3.86 11.99
C ILE A 92 8.02 5.22 11.72
N SER A 93 7.96 5.68 10.48
CA SER A 93 8.44 7.00 10.06
C SER A 93 7.56 7.50 8.92
N GLY A 94 6.78 8.55 9.15
CA GLY A 94 5.82 9.05 8.19
C GLY A 94 5.68 10.57 8.20
N PRO A 95 5.02 11.14 7.18
CA PRO A 95 4.68 12.56 7.15
C PRO A 95 3.54 12.86 8.12
N THR A 96 3.40 14.12 8.52
CA THR A 96 2.28 14.58 9.35
C THR A 96 1.03 14.90 8.53
N GLU A 97 1.15 14.92 7.20
CA GLU A 97 0.06 15.11 6.25
C GLU A 97 0.28 14.23 5.02
N ALA A 98 -0.76 13.85 4.31
CA ALA A 98 -0.67 12.96 3.13
C ALA A 98 0.07 13.68 1.97
N SER A 99 1.38 13.47 1.88
CA SER A 99 2.27 14.15 0.94
C SER A 99 3.34 13.22 0.38
N ALA A 100 3.34 13.03 -0.93
CA ALA A 100 4.35 12.23 -1.62
C ALA A 100 5.76 12.84 -1.50
N SER A 101 5.91 14.16 -1.53
CA SER A 101 7.21 14.82 -1.40
C SER A 101 7.83 14.58 -0.02
N SER A 102 7.00 14.60 1.03
CA SER A 102 7.44 14.27 2.38
C SER A 102 7.81 12.78 2.51
N GLN A 103 7.04 11.87 1.89
CA GLN A 103 7.40 10.44 1.85
C GLN A 103 8.73 10.21 1.14
N ILE A 104 9.02 10.87 0.02
CA ILE A 104 10.32 10.75 -0.68
C ILE A 104 11.48 11.09 0.24
N SER A 105 11.38 12.16 1.01
CA SER A 105 12.42 12.55 1.97
C SER A 105 12.61 11.50 3.06
N ILE A 106 11.51 10.90 3.55
CA ILE A 106 11.51 9.84 4.56
C ILE A 106 12.10 8.54 3.99
N ILE A 107 11.73 8.13 2.77
CA ILE A 107 12.30 6.97 2.08
C ILE A 107 13.83 7.13 1.97
N ASN A 108 14.29 8.27 1.47
CA ASN A 108 15.72 8.54 1.33
C ASN A 108 16.47 8.48 2.67
N ALA A 109 15.88 9.01 3.74
CA ALA A 109 16.44 8.91 5.09
C ALA A 109 16.44 7.48 5.63
N ALA A 110 15.40 6.70 5.36
CA ALA A 110 15.32 5.29 5.74
C ALA A 110 16.40 4.46 5.03
N VAL A 111 16.57 4.63 3.73
CA VAL A 111 17.59 3.92 2.92
C VAL A 111 19.01 4.14 3.43
N GLN A 112 19.33 5.34 3.97
CA GLN A 112 20.65 5.60 4.58
C GLN A 112 20.91 4.77 5.83
N GLN A 113 19.86 4.30 6.51
CA GLN A 113 19.98 3.48 7.72
C GLN A 113 20.08 1.98 7.39
N LYS A 114 19.97 1.60 6.12
CA LYS A 114 20.05 0.24 5.61
C LYS A 114 19.14 -0.74 6.39
N PRO A 115 17.82 -0.51 6.42
CA PRO A 115 16.92 -1.52 6.96
C PRO A 115 16.90 -2.74 6.02
N ASP A 116 16.48 -3.88 6.53
CA ASP A 116 16.28 -5.08 5.71
C ASP A 116 15.08 -4.91 4.76
N ALA A 117 14.03 -4.19 5.22
CA ALA A 117 12.88 -3.88 4.38
C ALA A 117 12.26 -2.50 4.70
N ILE A 118 11.63 -1.92 3.67
CA ILE A 118 10.70 -0.79 3.77
C ILE A 118 9.30 -1.31 3.44
N ILE A 119 8.34 -1.05 4.35
CA ILE A 119 6.92 -1.36 4.18
C ILE A 119 6.17 -0.04 4.03
N ILE A 120 5.48 0.20 2.91
CA ILE A 120 4.96 1.54 2.59
C ILE A 120 3.53 1.52 2.07
N ALA A 121 2.72 2.44 2.60
CA ALA A 121 1.47 2.88 1.98
C ALA A 121 1.74 4.18 1.17
N GLY A 122 1.66 4.10 -0.16
CA GLY A 122 2.09 5.19 -1.05
C GLY A 122 1.07 6.31 -1.18
N ASN A 123 1.50 7.57 -1.08
CA ASN A 123 0.66 8.75 -1.36
C ASN A 123 0.50 9.01 -2.86
N ASP A 124 1.54 8.74 -3.64
CA ASP A 124 1.55 8.86 -5.11
C ASP A 124 2.52 7.83 -5.67
N PRO A 125 2.03 6.78 -6.37
CA PRO A 125 2.87 5.67 -6.82
C PRO A 125 3.97 6.10 -7.79
N GLY A 126 3.70 7.06 -8.66
CA GLY A 126 4.68 7.56 -9.63
C GLY A 126 5.76 8.42 -8.98
N ALA A 127 5.36 9.27 -8.04
CA ALA A 127 6.28 10.18 -7.37
C ALA A 127 7.28 9.46 -6.45
N VAL A 128 6.83 8.45 -5.69
CA VAL A 128 7.71 7.72 -4.74
C VAL A 128 8.56 6.64 -5.42
N ALA A 129 8.19 6.17 -6.61
CA ALA A 129 8.86 5.06 -7.30
C ALA A 129 10.37 5.23 -7.47
N PRO A 130 10.93 6.38 -7.88
CA PRO A 130 12.37 6.53 -8.02
C PRO A 130 13.14 6.29 -6.72
N ALA A 131 12.63 6.78 -5.59
CA ALA A 131 13.24 6.60 -4.27
C ALA A 131 13.19 5.14 -3.81
N LEU A 132 12.07 4.44 -4.06
CA LEU A 132 11.91 3.02 -3.75
C LEU A 132 12.80 2.13 -4.62
N LYS A 133 12.93 2.43 -5.92
CA LYS A 133 13.89 1.74 -6.80
C LYS A 133 15.33 1.92 -6.31
N GLN A 134 15.68 3.10 -5.80
CA GLN A 134 16.99 3.30 -5.19
C GLN A 134 17.17 2.47 -3.91
N ALA A 135 16.11 2.26 -3.11
CA ALA A 135 16.15 1.36 -1.97
C ALA A 135 16.46 -0.08 -2.41
N ALA A 136 15.74 -0.58 -3.41
CA ALA A 136 15.95 -1.92 -3.97
C ALA A 136 17.37 -2.11 -4.54
N GLN A 137 17.95 -1.09 -5.20
CA GLN A 137 19.34 -1.11 -5.68
C GLN A 137 20.39 -1.17 -4.56
N ARG A 138 19.98 -0.98 -3.32
CA ARG A 138 20.81 -1.07 -2.11
C ARG A 138 20.45 -2.27 -1.24
N ASP A 139 19.85 -3.29 -1.86
CA ASP A 139 19.43 -4.54 -1.23
C ASP A 139 18.38 -4.36 -0.12
N VAL A 140 17.60 -3.28 -0.15
CA VAL A 140 16.47 -3.06 0.76
C VAL A 140 15.21 -3.62 0.10
N VAL A 141 14.58 -4.61 0.71
CA VAL A 141 13.29 -5.15 0.25
C VAL A 141 12.20 -4.07 0.35
N VAL A 142 11.35 -3.96 -0.66
CA VAL A 142 10.22 -3.03 -0.67
C VAL A 142 8.91 -3.80 -0.72
N VAL A 143 8.06 -3.58 0.27
CA VAL A 143 6.69 -4.11 0.35
C VAL A 143 5.71 -2.94 0.29
N GLY A 144 4.84 -2.92 -0.74
CA GLY A 144 3.67 -2.05 -0.75
C GLY A 144 2.58 -2.64 0.14
N MET A 145 1.83 -1.82 0.85
CA MET A 145 0.63 -2.23 1.57
C MET A 145 -0.45 -1.15 1.51
N ASP A 146 -1.70 -1.51 1.73
CA ASP A 146 -2.86 -0.60 1.75
C ASP A 146 -3.03 0.21 0.46
N SER A 147 -2.19 1.21 0.25
CA SER A 147 -2.14 2.04 -0.95
C SER A 147 -0.88 1.72 -1.74
N ASP A 148 -1.05 1.06 -2.89
CA ASP A 148 0.06 0.53 -3.67
C ASP A 148 0.99 1.63 -4.20
N VAL A 149 2.23 1.24 -4.43
CA VAL A 149 3.23 2.00 -5.18
C VAL A 149 3.38 1.42 -6.59
N ALA A 150 4.25 1.98 -7.42
CA ALA A 150 4.48 1.44 -8.75
C ALA A 150 4.95 -0.03 -8.68
N PRO A 151 4.34 -0.97 -9.43
CA PRO A 151 4.67 -2.41 -9.32
C PRO A 151 6.14 -2.73 -9.56
N ASP A 152 6.84 -1.96 -10.38
CA ASP A 152 8.27 -2.11 -10.67
C ASP A 152 9.20 -1.47 -9.61
N ALA A 153 8.61 -0.92 -8.53
CA ALA A 153 9.34 -0.31 -7.41
C ALA A 153 9.15 -1.09 -6.09
N ARG A 154 8.51 -2.25 -6.12
CA ARG A 154 8.26 -3.13 -4.97
C ARG A 154 8.41 -4.61 -5.33
N SER A 155 8.59 -5.46 -4.33
CA SER A 155 8.59 -6.91 -4.50
C SER A 155 7.17 -7.49 -4.48
N VAL A 156 6.36 -7.11 -3.49
CA VAL A 156 4.95 -7.52 -3.35
C VAL A 156 4.09 -6.35 -2.90
N PHE A 157 2.78 -6.51 -3.07
CA PHE A 157 1.76 -5.59 -2.55
C PHE A 157 0.75 -6.35 -1.69
N VAL A 158 0.63 -5.98 -0.43
CA VAL A 158 -0.39 -6.50 0.48
C VAL A 158 -1.64 -5.63 0.35
N ASN A 159 -2.63 -6.17 -0.34
CA ASN A 159 -3.93 -5.55 -0.54
C ASN A 159 -4.92 -6.05 0.52
N GLN A 160 -5.67 -5.14 1.09
CA GLN A 160 -6.66 -5.46 2.14
C GLN A 160 -7.77 -6.38 1.62
N VAL A 161 -8.34 -6.01 0.49
CA VAL A 161 -9.48 -6.68 -0.18
C VAL A 161 -9.37 -6.39 -1.67
N THR A 162 -9.88 -7.27 -2.51
CA THR A 162 -9.87 -7.02 -3.96
C THR A 162 -10.56 -5.69 -4.29
N THR A 163 -9.93 -4.91 -5.15
CA THR A 163 -10.44 -3.61 -5.63
C THR A 163 -11.89 -3.71 -6.13
N GLN A 164 -12.21 -4.80 -6.84
CA GLN A 164 -13.55 -5.06 -7.36
C GLN A 164 -14.58 -5.16 -6.24
N LEU A 165 -14.30 -5.92 -5.18
CA LEU A 165 -15.24 -6.14 -4.07
C LEU A 165 -15.50 -4.86 -3.30
N VAL A 166 -14.48 -4.04 -3.05
CA VAL A 166 -14.65 -2.75 -2.34
C VAL A 166 -15.56 -1.82 -3.14
N GLY A 167 -15.26 -1.59 -4.43
CA GLY A 167 -16.04 -0.66 -5.25
C GLY A 167 -17.50 -1.10 -5.44
N GLU A 168 -17.73 -2.38 -5.76
CA GLU A 168 -19.09 -2.92 -5.93
C GLU A 168 -19.89 -2.88 -4.63
N ASN A 169 -19.27 -3.24 -3.49
CA ASN A 169 -19.95 -3.31 -2.21
C ASN A 169 -20.40 -1.93 -1.71
N GLN A 170 -19.59 -0.88 -1.90
CA GLN A 170 -19.97 0.48 -1.49
C GLN A 170 -21.13 1.03 -2.34
N VAL A 171 -21.15 0.75 -3.65
CA VAL A 171 -22.30 1.12 -4.51
C VAL A 171 -23.54 0.33 -4.14
N GLU A 172 -23.41 -0.95 -3.83
CA GLU A 172 -24.53 -1.78 -3.39
C GLU A 172 -25.09 -1.31 -2.04
N SER A 173 -24.20 -1.01 -1.09
CA SER A 173 -24.58 -0.52 0.24
C SER A 173 -25.39 0.79 0.15
N ILE A 174 -24.88 1.81 -0.54
CA ILE A 174 -25.62 3.07 -0.69
C ILE A 174 -26.88 2.86 -1.52
N GLY A 175 -26.84 2.00 -2.55
CA GLY A 175 -27.99 1.70 -3.41
C GLY A 175 -29.15 1.14 -2.60
N LYS A 176 -28.93 0.16 -1.73
CA LYS A 176 -29.94 -0.38 -0.82
C LYS A 176 -30.56 0.69 0.08
N GLN A 177 -29.75 1.59 0.61
CA GLN A 177 -30.20 2.63 1.57
C GLN A 177 -31.05 3.72 0.89
N ILE A 178 -30.94 3.92 -0.45
CA ILE A 178 -31.69 4.93 -1.21
C ILE A 178 -32.65 4.33 -2.24
N ASP A 179 -33.01 3.04 -2.10
CA ASP A 179 -33.88 2.31 -3.03
C ASP A 179 -33.39 2.38 -4.49
N TYR A 180 -32.08 2.33 -4.70
CA TYR A 180 -31.38 2.36 -6.00
C TYR A 180 -31.75 3.55 -6.90
N LYS A 181 -32.08 4.71 -6.34
CA LYS A 181 -32.44 5.90 -7.13
C LYS A 181 -32.03 7.22 -6.44
N GLY A 182 -31.63 8.19 -7.26
CA GLY A 182 -31.31 9.54 -6.83
C GLY A 182 -29.84 9.92 -7.01
N GLU A 183 -29.52 11.13 -6.61
CA GLU A 183 -28.18 11.68 -6.73
C GLU A 183 -27.30 11.19 -5.57
N ILE A 184 -26.09 10.76 -5.90
CA ILE A 184 -25.06 10.38 -4.93
C ILE A 184 -23.76 11.14 -5.20
N ALA A 185 -22.94 11.32 -4.17
CA ALA A 185 -21.62 11.89 -4.29
C ALA A 185 -20.57 10.94 -3.67
N ILE A 186 -19.31 11.10 -4.07
CA ILE A 186 -18.17 10.44 -3.44
C ILE A 186 -17.35 11.50 -2.73
N LEU A 187 -16.97 11.24 -1.47
CA LEU A 187 -16.01 12.02 -0.69
C LEU A 187 -14.74 11.17 -0.48
N SER A 188 -13.73 11.43 -1.28
CA SER A 188 -12.45 10.69 -1.28
C SER A 188 -11.36 11.41 -0.48
N ALA A 189 -10.19 10.77 -0.34
CA ALA A 189 -9.00 11.36 0.26
C ALA A 189 -8.29 12.31 -0.72
N THR A 190 -7.04 12.04 -1.06
CA THR A 190 -6.29 12.85 -2.03
C THR A 190 -6.61 12.43 -3.47
N ALA A 191 -6.43 13.35 -4.41
CA ALA A 191 -6.68 13.08 -5.83
C ALA A 191 -5.74 12.00 -6.42
N ASN A 192 -4.60 11.74 -5.78
CA ASN A 192 -3.59 10.77 -6.24
C ASN A 192 -3.62 9.46 -5.45
N ALA A 193 -4.53 9.28 -4.48
CA ALA A 193 -4.62 8.07 -3.68
C ALA A 193 -4.92 6.84 -4.57
N THR A 194 -3.96 5.92 -4.68
CA THR A 194 -3.99 4.79 -5.62
C THR A 194 -5.19 3.87 -5.37
N ASN A 195 -5.34 3.42 -4.12
CA ASN A 195 -6.40 2.51 -3.72
C ASN A 195 -7.79 3.13 -3.96
N GLN A 196 -8.02 4.35 -3.49
CA GLN A 196 -9.32 5.00 -3.61
C GLN A 196 -9.70 5.31 -5.05
N ASN A 197 -8.74 5.76 -5.87
CA ASN A 197 -8.99 5.96 -7.30
C ASN A 197 -9.35 4.66 -8.03
N ALA A 198 -8.72 3.54 -7.67
CA ALA A 198 -9.07 2.23 -8.20
C ALA A 198 -10.50 1.81 -7.80
N TRP A 199 -10.88 2.01 -6.52
CA TRP A 199 -12.24 1.71 -6.04
C TRP A 199 -13.29 2.62 -6.70
N ILE A 200 -13.02 3.93 -6.83
CA ILE A 200 -13.91 4.91 -7.50
C ILE A 200 -14.16 4.50 -8.94
N LYS A 201 -13.12 4.06 -9.67
CA LYS A 201 -13.29 3.53 -11.03
C LYS A 201 -14.24 2.34 -11.07
N VAL A 202 -14.12 1.40 -10.14
CA VAL A 202 -15.06 0.27 -10.03
C VAL A 202 -16.45 0.74 -9.65
N MET A 203 -16.60 1.73 -8.76
CA MET A 203 -17.90 2.31 -8.44
C MET A 203 -18.57 2.92 -9.68
N GLU A 204 -17.84 3.68 -10.47
CA GLU A 204 -18.33 4.29 -11.71
C GLU A 204 -18.76 3.24 -12.73
N GLU A 205 -17.99 2.15 -12.91
CA GLU A 205 -18.37 1.04 -13.77
C GLU A 205 -19.60 0.28 -13.22
N THR A 206 -19.69 0.12 -11.92
CA THR A 206 -20.83 -0.54 -11.27
C THR A 206 -22.11 0.26 -11.45
N LEU A 207 -22.05 1.58 -11.34
CA LEU A 207 -23.20 2.47 -11.57
C LEU A 207 -23.75 2.41 -12.99
N LYS A 208 -22.99 1.95 -13.99
CA LYS A 208 -23.46 1.73 -15.36
C LYS A 208 -24.31 0.47 -15.52
N LYS A 209 -24.31 -0.46 -14.55
CA LYS A 209 -25.10 -1.69 -14.60
C LYS A 209 -26.60 -1.38 -14.51
N PRO A 210 -27.48 -2.15 -15.18
CA PRO A 210 -28.94 -1.88 -15.25
C PRO A 210 -29.61 -1.67 -13.88
N LYS A 211 -29.12 -2.35 -12.84
CA LYS A 211 -29.63 -2.26 -11.46
C LYS A 211 -29.54 -0.82 -10.90
N TYR A 212 -28.52 -0.07 -11.29
CA TYR A 212 -28.20 1.26 -10.73
C TYR A 212 -28.56 2.41 -11.69
N LYS A 213 -29.30 2.15 -12.78
CA LYS A 213 -29.62 3.11 -13.84
C LYS A 213 -30.28 4.41 -13.37
N ASP A 214 -31.00 4.36 -12.25
CA ASP A 214 -31.70 5.50 -11.64
C ASP A 214 -30.86 6.19 -10.55
N MET A 215 -29.63 5.75 -10.30
CA MET A 215 -28.64 6.40 -9.46
C MET A 215 -27.70 7.25 -10.33
N LYS A 216 -27.38 8.46 -9.84
CA LYS A 216 -26.53 9.39 -10.56
C LYS A 216 -25.38 9.87 -9.66
N LEU A 217 -24.14 9.56 -10.00
CA LEU A 217 -22.97 10.18 -9.40
C LEU A 217 -22.85 11.62 -9.90
N VAL A 218 -23.02 12.61 -8.99
CA VAL A 218 -23.01 14.04 -9.33
C VAL A 218 -21.65 14.69 -9.11
N LYS A 219 -20.84 14.15 -8.18
CA LYS A 219 -19.53 14.72 -7.85
C LYS A 219 -18.67 13.72 -7.10
N THR A 220 -17.37 13.75 -7.39
CA THR A 220 -16.31 13.26 -6.50
C THR A 220 -15.59 14.46 -5.90
N ALA A 221 -15.58 14.57 -4.57
CA ALA A 221 -14.90 15.60 -3.80
C ALA A 221 -13.70 14.97 -3.07
N TYR A 222 -12.71 15.77 -2.70
CA TYR A 222 -11.46 15.31 -2.08
C TYR A 222 -11.19 16.07 -0.78
N GLY A 223 -11.20 15.33 0.33
CA GLY A 223 -10.96 15.84 1.68
C GLY A 223 -9.50 15.77 2.13
N ASP A 224 -8.58 15.26 1.27
CA ASP A 224 -7.14 15.13 1.50
C ASP A 224 -6.76 14.33 2.77
N ASP A 225 -7.64 13.43 3.23
CA ASP A 225 -7.56 12.73 4.53
C ASP A 225 -7.39 13.70 5.72
N ASP A 226 -7.85 14.94 5.55
CA ASP A 226 -7.97 15.95 6.60
C ASP A 226 -9.42 16.00 7.09
N ASP A 227 -9.60 15.89 8.41
CA ASP A 227 -10.93 15.86 9.06
C ASP A 227 -11.71 17.15 8.82
N GLN A 228 -11.08 18.32 8.96
CA GLN A 228 -11.74 19.60 8.80
C GLN A 228 -12.12 19.86 7.34
N LYS A 229 -11.24 19.55 6.41
CA LYS A 229 -11.51 19.67 4.98
C LYS A 229 -12.62 18.72 4.55
N SER A 230 -12.58 17.46 4.98
CA SER A 230 -13.63 16.47 4.69
C SER A 230 -14.99 16.91 5.22
N PHE A 231 -15.03 17.54 6.41
CA PHE A 231 -16.24 18.14 6.96
C PHE A 231 -16.76 19.28 6.07
N GLN A 232 -15.88 20.19 5.62
CA GLN A 232 -16.24 21.30 4.73
C GLN A 232 -16.70 20.82 3.35
N GLU A 233 -16.02 19.81 2.78
CA GLU A 233 -16.43 19.19 1.50
C GLU A 233 -17.82 18.55 1.62
N THR A 234 -18.12 17.88 2.74
CA THR A 234 -19.46 17.34 3.00
C THR A 234 -20.52 18.45 3.00
N GLN A 235 -20.25 19.56 3.67
CA GLN A 235 -21.13 20.73 3.68
C GLN A 235 -21.32 21.29 2.27
N GLY A 236 -20.23 21.43 1.52
CA GLY A 236 -20.23 21.93 0.14
C GLY A 236 -21.05 21.06 -0.80
N LEU A 237 -20.90 19.73 -0.70
CA LEU A 237 -21.67 18.77 -1.48
C LEU A 237 -23.18 18.92 -1.23
N ILE A 238 -23.58 19.02 0.03
CA ILE A 238 -25.00 19.15 0.42
C ILE A 238 -25.60 20.49 -0.04
N GLN A 239 -24.81 21.57 -0.01
CA GLN A 239 -25.26 22.88 -0.49
C GLN A 239 -25.35 22.93 -2.03
N ALA A 240 -24.40 22.35 -2.72
CA ALA A 240 -24.34 22.36 -4.18
C ALA A 240 -25.35 21.42 -4.84
N TYR A 241 -25.73 20.32 -4.15
CA TYR A 241 -26.63 19.29 -4.68
C TYR A 241 -27.84 19.08 -3.76
N PRO A 242 -28.86 19.94 -3.82
CA PRO A 242 -30.01 19.89 -2.90
C PRO A 242 -30.84 18.60 -3.03
N ASN A 243 -30.71 17.85 -4.09
CA ASN A 243 -31.37 16.55 -4.32
C ASN A 243 -30.50 15.35 -3.90
N LEU A 244 -29.34 15.58 -3.30
CA LEU A 244 -28.42 14.53 -2.86
C LEU A 244 -29.13 13.55 -1.92
N LYS A 245 -29.02 12.25 -2.22
CA LYS A 245 -29.63 11.16 -1.43
C LYS A 245 -28.59 10.37 -0.64
N GLY A 246 -27.36 10.29 -1.14
CA GLY A 246 -26.33 9.50 -0.51
C GLY A 246 -24.91 10.02 -0.75
N ILE A 247 -24.03 9.70 0.18
CA ILE A 247 -22.59 9.94 0.10
C ILE A 247 -21.89 8.61 0.32
N ILE A 248 -20.94 8.27 -0.56
CA ILE A 248 -19.97 7.20 -0.37
C ILE A 248 -18.64 7.84 0.01
N SER A 249 -18.04 7.45 1.13
CA SER A 249 -16.71 7.93 1.49
C SER A 249 -15.72 6.76 1.68
N PRO A 250 -14.88 6.46 0.66
CA PRO A 250 -13.93 5.36 0.72
C PRO A 250 -12.67 5.71 1.53
N THR A 251 -12.81 6.48 2.60
CA THR A 251 -11.73 6.84 3.52
C THR A 251 -12.27 6.94 4.95
N THR A 252 -11.50 6.44 5.94
CA THR A 252 -11.90 6.44 7.34
C THR A 252 -12.03 7.86 7.91
N VAL A 253 -11.18 8.78 7.48
CA VAL A 253 -11.25 10.19 7.86
C VAL A 253 -12.50 10.84 7.25
N GLY A 254 -12.71 10.67 5.96
CA GLY A 254 -13.81 11.29 5.24
C GLY A 254 -15.19 10.81 5.74
N VAL A 255 -15.37 9.49 5.92
CA VAL A 255 -16.66 8.97 6.40
C VAL A 255 -16.98 9.42 7.82
N ALA A 256 -15.97 9.48 8.71
CA ALA A 256 -16.17 9.98 10.08
C ALA A 256 -16.50 11.47 10.11
N ALA A 257 -15.83 12.29 9.29
CA ALA A 257 -16.11 13.72 9.17
C ALA A 257 -17.51 13.98 8.59
N ALA A 258 -17.89 13.23 7.54
CA ALA A 258 -19.23 13.30 6.96
C ALA A 258 -20.33 12.88 7.96
N ALA A 259 -20.09 11.80 8.71
CA ALA A 259 -21.00 11.36 9.77
C ALA A 259 -21.15 12.41 10.87
N ARG A 260 -20.04 13.07 11.26
CA ARG A 260 -20.05 14.17 12.24
C ARG A 260 -20.88 15.34 11.74
N TYR A 261 -20.73 15.77 10.50
CA TYR A 261 -21.56 16.83 9.91
C TYR A 261 -23.03 16.41 9.89
N LEU A 262 -23.36 15.25 9.34
CA LEU A 262 -24.74 14.78 9.21
C LEU A 262 -25.42 14.61 10.56
N SER A 263 -24.69 14.15 11.60
CA SER A 263 -25.28 13.91 12.94
C SER A 263 -25.92 15.13 13.59
N THR A 264 -25.44 16.32 13.23
CA THR A 264 -25.93 17.61 13.75
C THR A 264 -26.69 18.43 12.70
N SER A 265 -26.79 17.92 11.47
CA SER A 265 -27.44 18.60 10.34
C SER A 265 -28.94 18.28 10.27
N PRO A 266 -29.79 19.20 9.72
CA PRO A 266 -31.17 18.92 9.34
C PRO A 266 -31.32 17.79 8.30
N GLN A 267 -30.22 17.34 7.72
CA GLN A 267 -30.15 16.27 6.71
C GLN A 267 -29.92 14.88 7.34
N LYS A 268 -29.78 14.79 8.67
CA LYS A 268 -29.66 13.50 9.37
C LYS A 268 -30.81 12.58 8.99
N GLY A 269 -30.44 11.34 8.55
CA GLY A 269 -31.40 10.33 8.11
C GLY A 269 -32.01 10.56 6.72
N LYS A 270 -31.91 11.78 6.14
CA LYS A 270 -32.38 12.10 4.79
C LYS A 270 -31.32 11.85 3.73
N ILE A 271 -30.05 12.15 4.04
CA ILE A 271 -28.91 11.83 3.21
C ILE A 271 -28.25 10.62 3.87
N LYS A 272 -28.17 9.53 3.13
CA LYS A 272 -27.51 8.29 3.56
C LYS A 272 -26.01 8.39 3.41
N LEU A 273 -25.28 7.72 4.28
CA LEU A 273 -23.82 7.69 4.29
C LEU A 273 -23.32 6.26 4.46
N THR A 274 -22.42 5.86 3.59
CA THR A 274 -21.64 4.63 3.72
C THR A 274 -20.19 4.88 3.31
N GLY A 275 -19.33 3.92 3.49
CA GLY A 275 -17.92 4.01 3.11
C GLY A 275 -17.05 3.06 3.89
N LEU A 276 -15.76 3.35 3.92
CA LEU A 276 -14.79 2.61 4.74
C LEU A 276 -14.61 3.35 6.06
N GLY A 277 -15.11 2.76 7.16
CA GLY A 277 -15.13 3.41 8.46
C GLY A 277 -14.33 2.67 9.52
N PHE A 278 -13.59 3.40 10.36
CA PHE A 278 -12.92 2.81 11.51
C PHE A 278 -13.95 2.59 12.64
N PRO A 279 -14.18 1.34 13.09
CA PRO A 279 -15.30 1.01 13.96
C PRO A 279 -15.44 1.87 15.20
N ASN A 280 -14.34 2.13 15.93
CA ASN A 280 -14.39 2.95 17.15
C ASN A 280 -14.79 4.40 16.87
N GLN A 281 -14.45 4.95 15.71
CA GLN A 281 -14.88 6.30 15.33
C GLN A 281 -16.34 6.32 14.89
N MET A 282 -16.81 5.26 14.22
CA MET A 282 -18.14 5.18 13.61
C MET A 282 -19.24 4.70 14.56
N ARG A 283 -18.90 3.97 15.63
CA ARG A 283 -19.85 3.36 16.58
C ARG A 283 -20.95 4.32 17.05
N LYS A 284 -20.59 5.55 17.46
CA LYS A 284 -21.54 6.54 17.92
C LYS A 284 -22.54 6.97 16.84
N PHE A 285 -22.12 6.98 15.58
CA PHE A 285 -22.96 7.40 14.45
C PHE A 285 -23.89 6.28 13.98
N VAL A 286 -23.47 5.03 14.11
CA VAL A 286 -24.34 3.87 13.92
C VAL A 286 -25.40 3.83 15.01
N LYS A 287 -24.99 3.92 16.28
CA LYS A 287 -25.92 3.87 17.43
C LYS A 287 -26.95 5.00 17.46
N ASN A 288 -26.60 6.17 16.95
CA ASN A 288 -27.54 7.30 16.91
C ASN A 288 -28.33 7.40 15.59
N GLY A 289 -28.21 6.44 14.69
CA GLY A 289 -28.95 6.36 13.43
C GLY A 289 -28.52 7.39 12.38
N THR A 290 -27.32 7.93 12.46
CA THR A 290 -26.75 8.80 11.41
C THR A 290 -26.22 7.97 10.25
N VAL A 291 -25.67 6.80 10.52
CA VAL A 291 -25.11 5.84 9.55
C VAL A 291 -25.78 4.50 9.78
N ASP A 292 -26.34 3.91 8.73
CA ASP A 292 -26.99 2.60 8.83
C ASP A 292 -25.95 1.48 8.82
N GLU A 293 -24.99 1.55 7.89
CA GLU A 293 -23.88 0.59 7.76
C GLU A 293 -22.66 1.21 7.07
N PHE A 294 -21.50 0.64 7.33
CA PHE A 294 -20.25 0.94 6.67
C PHE A 294 -19.40 -0.32 6.57
N GLN A 295 -18.30 -0.30 5.83
CA GLN A 295 -17.45 -1.47 5.65
C GLN A 295 -16.03 -1.19 6.13
N LEU A 296 -15.32 -2.27 6.49
CA LEU A 296 -13.86 -2.30 6.65
C LEU A 296 -13.39 -3.75 6.73
N TRP A 297 -12.11 -3.97 6.59
CA TRP A 297 -11.34 -5.17 6.99
C TRP A 297 -10.73 -4.93 8.38
N VAL A 298 -9.90 -5.85 8.84
CA VAL A 298 -9.10 -5.63 10.07
C VAL A 298 -7.76 -5.01 9.68
N PRO A 299 -7.53 -3.70 9.91
CA PRO A 299 -6.29 -3.04 9.46
C PRO A 299 -5.03 -3.65 10.05
N LYS A 300 -5.08 -4.07 11.31
CA LYS A 300 -3.97 -4.73 11.99
C LYS A 300 -3.49 -5.98 11.26
N ASP A 301 -4.41 -6.73 10.65
CA ASP A 301 -4.07 -7.92 9.89
C ASP A 301 -3.39 -7.60 8.55
N VAL A 302 -3.68 -6.43 7.95
CA VAL A 302 -2.95 -5.94 6.77
C VAL A 302 -1.47 -5.72 7.12
N GLY A 303 -1.22 -4.98 8.20
CA GLY A 303 0.13 -4.71 8.70
C GLY A 303 0.87 -5.99 9.10
N TYR A 304 0.18 -6.90 9.82
CA TYR A 304 0.75 -8.19 10.21
C TYR A 304 1.17 -9.01 8.99
N LEU A 305 0.29 -9.11 7.98
CA LEU A 305 0.58 -9.80 6.72
C LEU A 305 1.76 -9.16 5.97
N ALA A 306 1.84 -7.82 5.97
CA ALA A 306 2.94 -7.11 5.34
C ALA A 306 4.28 -7.34 6.06
N GLY A 307 4.29 -7.39 7.39
CA GLY A 307 5.46 -7.75 8.18
C GLY A 307 5.94 -9.17 7.91
N GLN A 308 5.03 -10.14 7.86
CA GLN A 308 5.33 -11.53 7.53
C GLN A 308 5.85 -11.68 6.09
N ALA A 309 5.25 -10.98 5.12
CA ALA A 309 5.69 -10.98 3.74
C ALA A 309 7.09 -10.36 3.59
N ALA A 310 7.37 -9.25 4.29
CA ALA A 310 8.70 -8.64 4.31
C ALA A 310 9.77 -9.61 4.83
N ALA A 311 9.48 -10.30 5.93
CA ALA A 311 10.40 -11.28 6.50
C ALA A 311 10.63 -12.47 5.57
N ALA A 312 9.56 -12.97 4.90
CA ALA A 312 9.67 -14.06 3.93
C ALA A 312 10.52 -13.66 2.70
N LEU A 313 10.38 -12.42 2.22
CA LEU A 313 11.20 -11.88 1.13
C LEU A 313 12.68 -11.73 1.53
N VAL A 314 12.95 -11.17 2.70
CA VAL A 314 14.33 -11.00 3.21
C VAL A 314 15.00 -12.35 3.41
N ALA A 315 14.27 -13.37 3.86
CA ALA A 315 14.75 -14.73 4.02
C ALA A 315 14.95 -15.47 2.66
N GLY A 316 14.39 -14.96 1.57
CA GLY A 316 14.37 -15.67 0.28
C GLY A 316 13.35 -16.82 0.22
N ARG A 317 12.38 -16.87 1.15
CA ARG A 317 11.28 -17.87 1.10
C ARG A 317 10.37 -17.65 -0.09
N ILE A 318 10.19 -16.41 -0.47
CA ILE A 318 9.47 -15.94 -1.65
C ILE A 318 10.31 -14.90 -2.38
N THR A 319 10.03 -14.72 -3.66
CA THR A 319 10.68 -13.70 -4.50
C THR A 319 9.69 -12.64 -5.01
N GLY A 320 8.40 -12.83 -4.73
CA GLY A 320 7.31 -11.98 -5.22
C GLY A 320 6.68 -12.48 -6.53
N LYS A 321 7.05 -13.68 -6.99
CA LYS A 321 6.48 -14.25 -8.22
C LYS A 321 5.08 -14.81 -7.98
N GLU A 322 4.22 -14.67 -8.99
CA GLU A 322 2.89 -15.25 -9.00
C GLU A 322 2.93 -16.75 -8.77
N GLY A 323 2.04 -17.25 -7.89
CA GLY A 323 1.92 -18.65 -7.53
C GLY A 323 2.79 -19.09 -6.36
N GLU A 324 3.77 -18.29 -5.92
CA GLU A 324 4.53 -18.58 -4.71
C GLU A 324 3.63 -18.52 -3.48
N LYS A 325 3.95 -19.35 -2.48
CA LYS A 325 3.20 -19.46 -1.24
C LYS A 325 4.09 -19.26 -0.02
N PHE A 326 3.52 -18.69 1.02
CA PHE A 326 4.19 -18.57 2.32
C PHE A 326 3.17 -18.60 3.45
N THR A 327 3.63 -18.96 4.64
CA THR A 327 2.81 -18.92 5.87
C THR A 327 3.04 -17.59 6.56
N ALA A 328 1.95 -16.83 6.76
CA ALA A 328 1.95 -15.55 7.45
C ALA A 328 1.50 -15.73 8.91
N GLY A 329 2.31 -16.43 9.71
CA GLY A 329 2.07 -16.63 11.14
C GLY A 329 0.62 -17.05 11.46
N ARG A 330 -0.04 -16.30 12.34
CA ARG A 330 -1.44 -16.56 12.77
C ARG A 330 -2.50 -16.46 11.66
N LEU A 331 -2.17 -15.81 10.55
CA LEU A 331 -3.11 -15.67 9.42
C LEU A 331 -3.12 -16.87 8.47
N GLY A 332 -2.16 -17.81 8.60
CA GLY A 332 -2.11 -19.01 7.77
C GLY A 332 -1.40 -18.80 6.43
N GLU A 333 -1.72 -19.65 5.45
CA GLU A 333 -1.08 -19.67 4.13
C GLU A 333 -1.67 -18.62 3.18
N TYR A 334 -0.79 -17.90 2.49
CA TYR A 334 -1.12 -16.96 1.42
C TYR A 334 -0.42 -17.36 0.13
N THR A 335 -1.08 -17.04 -0.99
CA THR A 335 -0.54 -17.22 -2.34
C THR A 335 -0.35 -15.85 -2.98
N ILE A 336 0.79 -15.63 -3.59
CA ILE A 336 1.07 -14.41 -4.36
C ILE A 336 0.32 -14.48 -5.68
N GLY A 337 -0.51 -13.50 -5.94
CA GLY A 337 -1.26 -13.35 -7.18
C GLY A 337 -0.49 -12.58 -8.25
N ALA A 338 -1.22 -12.21 -9.31
CA ALA A 338 -0.68 -11.43 -10.42
C ALA A 338 -0.06 -10.11 -9.93
N ASN A 339 1.03 -9.70 -10.55
CA ASN A 339 1.79 -8.49 -10.19
C ASN A 339 2.28 -8.45 -8.74
N GLY A 340 2.48 -9.60 -8.10
CA GLY A 340 2.96 -9.66 -6.72
C GLY A 340 1.92 -9.27 -5.68
N GLU A 341 0.62 -9.30 -5.99
CA GLU A 341 -0.45 -8.96 -5.08
C GLU A 341 -0.73 -10.10 -4.08
N ILE A 342 -0.87 -9.75 -2.80
CA ILE A 342 -1.28 -10.65 -1.73
C ILE A 342 -2.54 -10.05 -1.11
N VAL A 343 -3.68 -10.74 -1.24
CA VAL A 343 -4.98 -10.24 -0.76
C VAL A 343 -5.25 -10.80 0.63
N LEU A 344 -5.44 -9.91 1.63
CA LEU A 344 -5.71 -10.30 3.02
C LEU A 344 -6.98 -11.13 3.13
N GLY A 345 -8.11 -10.59 2.69
CA GLY A 345 -9.35 -11.35 2.86
C GLY A 345 -10.65 -10.56 2.72
N PRO A 346 -11.68 -10.97 3.46
CA PRO A 346 -13.03 -10.47 3.24
C PRO A 346 -13.22 -9.03 3.75
N LEU A 347 -14.15 -8.34 3.09
CA LEU A 347 -14.71 -7.08 3.54
C LEU A 347 -15.81 -7.36 4.57
N THR A 348 -15.75 -6.71 5.73
CA THR A 348 -16.76 -6.82 6.76
C THR A 348 -17.71 -5.62 6.73
N THR A 349 -19.01 -5.86 6.78
CA THR A 349 -20.02 -4.80 6.94
C THR A 349 -20.38 -4.66 8.42
N PHE A 350 -20.23 -3.45 8.94
CA PHE A 350 -20.56 -3.05 10.30
C PHE A 350 -21.88 -2.28 10.32
N ASN A 351 -22.74 -2.63 11.25
CA ASN A 351 -24.05 -2.02 11.47
C ASN A 351 -24.43 -2.08 12.97
N ALA A 352 -25.67 -1.75 13.31
CA ALA A 352 -26.12 -1.72 14.70
C ALA A 352 -26.09 -3.11 15.41
N GLU A 353 -26.07 -4.19 14.64
CA GLU A 353 -26.12 -5.56 15.19
C GLU A 353 -24.72 -6.03 15.64
N ASN A 354 -23.65 -5.58 14.98
CA ASN A 354 -22.30 -6.13 15.19
C ASN A 354 -21.22 -5.08 15.53
N ILE A 355 -21.56 -3.79 15.58
CA ILE A 355 -20.56 -2.73 15.83
C ILE A 355 -19.94 -2.81 17.24
N ASP A 356 -20.61 -3.46 18.18
CA ASP A 356 -20.11 -3.65 19.54
C ASP A 356 -19.24 -4.90 19.71
N ASP A 357 -19.17 -5.76 18.69
CA ASP A 357 -18.38 -7.01 18.73
C ASP A 357 -16.89 -6.76 18.46
N VAL A 358 -16.52 -5.55 18.06
CA VAL A 358 -15.15 -5.17 17.71
C VAL A 358 -14.68 -3.97 18.54
N ASP A 359 -13.37 -3.90 18.77
CA ASP A 359 -12.73 -2.81 19.53
C ASP A 359 -11.44 -2.35 18.84
N PHE A 360 -11.63 -1.70 17.70
CA PHE A 360 -10.55 -1.05 16.96
C PHE A 360 -11.06 0.13 16.14
#